data_a918dc0cd496e90a10283760276aec00
#
_entry.id   a918dc0cd496e90a10283760276aec00
#
_cell.length_a   1.000
_cell.length_b   1.000
_cell.length_c   1.000
_cell.angle_alpha   90.00
_cell.angle_beta   90.00
_cell.angle_gamma   90.00
#
_symmetry.space_group_name_H-M   'P 1'
#
loop_
_entity.id
_entity.type
_entity.pdbx_description
1 polymer ?
#
loop_
_entity_poly.entity_id
_entity_poly.type
_entity_poly.pdbx_seq_one_letter_code
_entity_poly.pdbx_strand_id
1 'polypeptide(L)'
;MTDGRRDILIIMGRYLPGYKDGGPVRSIKNLTDFLGKEYNFKILTCDRDHGDADAYPNIKVNGWNRVGNAEVYYVPPKGFSQKLIVQLAGHVDMIYVCGCFNDYAINTLIANCFGKIKVPVVVAAMGLFSPGVLQITSLKKNTFI
;
A
#
# COMPACT_ATOMS: atom_id res chain seq x y z
N MET A 1 -8.13 -19.05 -12.00
CA MET A 1 -6.95 -19.63 -12.71
C MET A 1 -5.79 -18.66 -12.57
N THR A 2 -4.76 -19.05 -11.90
CA THR A 2 -3.50 -18.29 -11.89
C THR A 2 -2.82 -18.56 -13.24
N ASP A 3 -2.51 -17.51 -13.95
CA ASP A 3 -1.82 -17.59 -15.25
C ASP A 3 -0.31 -17.90 -15.11
N GLY A 4 0.11 -18.46 -14.00
CA GLY A 4 1.49 -18.80 -13.66
C GLY A 4 2.34 -17.61 -13.18
N ARG A 5 1.80 -16.41 -13.17
CA ARG A 5 2.48 -15.22 -12.62
C ARG A 5 2.32 -15.17 -11.10
N ARG A 6 3.30 -14.62 -10.43
CA ARG A 6 3.24 -14.41 -8.98
C ARG A 6 2.37 -13.20 -8.65
N ASP A 7 1.59 -13.33 -7.60
CA ASP A 7 0.71 -12.28 -7.08
C ASP A 7 1.46 -11.46 -6.01
N ILE A 8 1.53 -10.15 -6.22
CA ILE A 8 2.17 -9.21 -5.29
C ILE A 8 1.11 -8.25 -4.74
N LEU A 9 0.95 -8.23 -3.42
CA LEU A 9 0.11 -7.26 -2.73
C LEU A 9 0.95 -6.03 -2.35
N ILE A 10 0.64 -4.89 -2.94
CA ILE A 10 1.21 -3.60 -2.57
C ILE A 10 0.24 -2.92 -1.59
N ILE A 11 0.76 -2.48 -0.45
CA ILE A 11 -0.03 -1.73 0.54
C ILE A 11 0.53 -0.31 0.60
N MET A 12 -0.31 0.68 0.30
CA MET A 12 0.08 2.08 0.27
C MET A 12 -1.08 2.99 0.66
N GLY A 13 -0.76 4.18 1.14
CA GLY A 13 -1.76 5.11 1.64
C GLY A 13 -2.73 5.59 0.58
N ARG A 14 -2.22 5.96 -0.59
CA ARG A 14 -3.03 6.47 -1.71
C ARG A 14 -2.48 5.98 -3.04
N TYR A 15 -3.39 5.75 -3.97
CA TYR A 15 -3.08 5.33 -5.34
C TYR A 15 -4.02 6.04 -6.32
N LEU A 16 -3.91 5.73 -7.60
CA LEU A 16 -4.77 6.29 -8.64
C LEU A 16 -6.27 6.07 -8.29
N PRO A 17 -7.14 7.02 -8.63
CA PRO A 17 -6.93 8.22 -9.43
C PRO A 17 -6.33 9.41 -8.66
N GLY A 18 -5.97 9.24 -7.39
CA GLY A 18 -5.31 10.26 -6.59
C GLY A 18 -3.93 10.65 -7.14
N TYR A 19 -3.55 11.89 -6.95
CA TYR A 19 -2.29 12.46 -7.45
C TYR A 19 -1.54 13.32 -6.43
N LYS A 20 -2.18 13.69 -5.34
CA LYS A 20 -1.62 14.64 -4.36
C LYS A 20 -0.40 14.10 -3.62
N ASP A 21 -0.31 12.79 -3.43
CA ASP A 21 0.86 12.14 -2.82
C ASP A 21 2.03 11.94 -3.81
N GLY A 22 1.88 12.33 -5.07
CA GLY A 22 2.93 12.55 -6.04
C GLY A 22 3.86 11.36 -6.31
N GLY A 23 5.04 11.39 -5.73
CA GLY A 23 6.14 10.46 -6.00
C GLY A 23 5.81 8.97 -5.83
N PRO A 24 5.33 8.52 -4.67
CA PRO A 24 4.98 7.11 -4.44
C PRO A 24 3.94 6.57 -5.41
N VAL A 25 2.89 7.34 -5.71
CA VAL A 25 1.84 6.96 -6.67
C VAL A 25 2.44 6.72 -8.05
N ARG A 26 3.27 7.65 -8.51
CA ARG A 26 3.95 7.56 -9.83
C ARG A 26 4.90 6.37 -9.89
N SER A 27 5.66 6.13 -8.82
CA SER A 27 6.61 5.02 -8.74
C SER A 27 5.90 3.68 -8.85
N ILE A 28 4.81 3.49 -8.11
CA ILE A 28 4.03 2.24 -8.15
C ILE A 28 3.30 2.09 -9.48
N LYS A 29 2.75 3.18 -10.05
CA LYS A 29 2.18 3.13 -11.39
C LYS A 29 3.20 2.66 -12.43
N ASN A 30 4.38 3.24 -12.43
CA ASN A 30 5.45 2.85 -13.35
C ASN A 30 5.87 1.38 -13.14
N LEU A 31 5.97 0.93 -11.88
CA LEU A 31 6.27 -0.46 -11.55
C LEU A 31 5.22 -1.42 -12.14
N THR A 32 3.93 -1.14 -11.94
CA THR A 32 2.84 -1.98 -12.45
C THR A 32 2.75 -1.95 -13.97
N ASP A 33 3.05 -0.81 -14.60
CA ASP A 33 3.09 -0.71 -16.06
C ASP A 33 4.24 -1.50 -16.66
N PHE A 34 5.41 -1.45 -16.03
CA PHE A 34 6.62 -2.09 -16.53
C PHE A 34 6.63 -3.60 -16.31
N LEU A 35 6.25 -4.04 -15.12
CA LEU A 35 6.29 -5.45 -14.71
C LEU A 35 4.94 -6.18 -14.75
N GLY A 36 3.88 -5.53 -15.21
CA GLY A 36 2.53 -6.11 -15.22
C GLY A 36 2.35 -7.31 -16.15
N LYS A 37 3.33 -7.60 -17.02
CA LYS A 37 3.36 -8.82 -17.83
C LYS A 37 3.97 -10.02 -17.10
N GLU A 38 4.80 -9.75 -16.08
CA GLU A 38 5.54 -10.77 -15.33
C GLU A 38 4.88 -11.09 -13.99
N TYR A 39 4.20 -10.11 -13.39
CA TYR A 39 3.55 -10.21 -12.08
C TYR A 39 2.12 -9.71 -12.12
N ASN A 40 1.29 -10.29 -11.25
CA ASN A 40 -0.04 -9.77 -10.96
C ASN A 40 0.05 -8.82 -9.77
N PHE A 41 -0.29 -7.56 -9.99
CA PHE A 41 -0.29 -6.56 -8.92
C PHE A 41 -1.68 -6.36 -8.33
N LYS A 42 -1.77 -6.51 -7.03
CA LYS A 42 -2.92 -6.18 -6.19
C LYS A 42 -2.53 -5.03 -5.28
N ILE A 43 -3.34 -3.99 -5.19
CA ILE A 43 -3.01 -2.79 -4.41
C ILE A 43 -4.11 -2.55 -3.39
N LEU A 44 -3.75 -2.49 -2.11
CA LEU A 44 -4.62 -2.05 -1.03
C LEU A 44 -4.33 -0.58 -0.72
N THR A 45 -5.34 0.29 -0.84
CA THR A 45 -5.17 1.73 -0.73
C THR A 45 -6.42 2.44 -0.22
N CYS A 46 -6.29 3.70 0.18
CA CYS A 46 -7.41 4.54 0.61
C CYS A 46 -8.32 4.91 -0.58
N ASP A 47 -9.60 5.09 -0.30
CA ASP A 47 -10.64 5.43 -1.27
C ASP A 47 -10.69 6.91 -1.67
N ARG A 48 -9.83 7.76 -1.09
CA ARG A 48 -9.81 9.23 -1.32
C ARG A 48 -8.39 9.78 -1.31
N ASP A 49 -8.23 10.95 -1.93
CA ASP A 49 -6.95 11.65 -1.97
C ASP A 49 -6.65 12.38 -0.66
N HIS A 50 -5.44 12.89 -0.53
CA HIS A 50 -4.99 13.58 0.68
C HIS A 50 -5.85 14.81 0.98
N GLY A 51 -6.45 14.84 2.16
CA GLY A 51 -7.29 15.95 2.62
C GLY A 51 -8.71 15.98 2.04
N ASP A 52 -9.08 15.05 1.17
CA ASP A 52 -10.42 14.99 0.62
C ASP A 52 -11.42 14.34 1.61
N ALA A 53 -12.62 14.91 1.69
CA ALA A 53 -13.68 14.38 2.52
C ALA A 53 -14.38 13.18 1.87
N ASP A 54 -14.52 13.20 0.55
CA ASP A 54 -15.27 12.23 -0.22
C ASP A 54 -14.38 11.20 -0.91
N ALA A 55 -14.91 9.99 -1.11
CA ALA A 55 -14.26 8.94 -1.88
C ALA A 55 -14.18 9.31 -3.37
N TYR A 56 -13.23 8.69 -4.08
CA TYR A 56 -13.14 8.84 -5.53
C TYR A 56 -14.45 8.46 -6.20
N PRO A 57 -14.87 9.19 -7.25
CA PRO A 57 -16.06 8.83 -8.00
C PRO A 57 -15.83 7.51 -8.77
N ASN A 58 -16.91 6.78 -8.99
CA ASN A 58 -16.93 5.58 -9.84
C ASN A 58 -16.00 4.43 -9.40
N ILE A 59 -15.67 4.33 -8.12
CA ILE A 59 -14.96 3.20 -7.55
C ILE A 59 -15.88 2.33 -6.68
N LYS A 60 -15.54 1.06 -6.58
CA LYS A 60 -16.14 0.14 -5.62
C LYS A 60 -15.31 0.15 -4.35
N VAL A 61 -15.82 0.78 -3.28
CA VAL A 61 -15.21 0.77 -1.96
C VAL A 61 -15.40 -0.62 -1.31
N ASN A 62 -14.40 -1.10 -0.58
CA ASN A 62 -14.33 -2.45 -0.01
C ASN A 62 -14.49 -3.57 -1.06
N GLY A 63 -13.91 -3.35 -2.23
CA GLY A 63 -13.92 -4.32 -3.32
C GLY A 63 -12.83 -4.05 -4.34
N TRP A 64 -12.62 -5.03 -5.22
CA TRP A 64 -11.61 -4.93 -6.27
C TRP A 64 -12.10 -4.09 -7.46
N ASN A 65 -11.19 -3.27 -7.97
CA ASN A 65 -11.36 -2.42 -9.16
C ASN A 65 -10.17 -2.62 -10.09
N ARG A 66 -10.40 -2.67 -11.40
CA ARG A 66 -9.30 -2.69 -12.36
C ARG A 66 -8.80 -1.28 -12.62
N VAL A 67 -7.51 -1.04 -12.40
CA VAL A 67 -6.86 0.26 -12.64
C VAL A 67 -5.54 0.00 -13.37
N GLY A 68 -5.50 0.28 -14.68
CA GLY A 68 -4.34 -0.05 -15.51
C GLY A 68 -4.00 -1.54 -15.46
N ASN A 69 -2.77 -1.87 -15.11
CA ASN A 69 -2.27 -3.24 -14.99
C ASN A 69 -2.40 -3.83 -13.57
N ALA A 70 -3.12 -3.16 -12.68
CA ALA A 70 -3.31 -3.62 -11.31
C ALA A 70 -4.78 -3.81 -10.95
N GLU A 71 -5.04 -4.66 -9.97
CA GLU A 71 -6.31 -4.74 -9.25
C GLU A 71 -6.19 -3.95 -7.94
N VAL A 72 -7.08 -3.00 -7.72
CA VAL A 72 -7.02 -2.07 -6.60
C VAL A 72 -8.20 -2.27 -5.65
N TYR A 73 -7.89 -2.50 -4.39
CA TYR A 73 -8.86 -2.60 -3.30
C TYR A 73 -8.88 -1.29 -2.52
N TYR A 74 -9.95 -0.54 -2.62
CA TYR A 74 -10.10 0.73 -1.93
C TYR A 74 -10.78 0.55 -0.58
N VAL A 75 -10.21 1.17 0.45
CA VAL A 75 -10.79 1.20 1.80
C VAL A 75 -10.99 2.65 2.26
N PRO A 76 -12.03 2.92 3.09
CA PRO A 76 -12.16 4.24 3.69
C PRO A 76 -10.99 4.53 4.65
N PRO A 77 -10.78 5.80 5.04
CA PRO A 77 -9.83 6.13 6.11
C PRO A 77 -10.09 5.25 7.33
N LYS A 78 -9.06 4.69 7.94
CA LYS A 78 -9.13 3.67 8.99
C LYS A 78 -9.58 2.27 8.55
N GLY A 79 -9.75 2.03 7.25
CA GLY A 79 -10.12 0.72 6.71
C GLY A 79 -8.97 -0.30 6.61
N PHE A 80 -7.73 0.10 6.87
CA PHE A 80 -6.55 -0.78 6.86
C PHE A 80 -6.48 -1.68 8.10
N SER A 81 -7.52 -2.47 8.33
CA SER A 81 -7.54 -3.37 9.48
C SER A 81 -6.56 -4.52 9.31
N GLN A 82 -5.98 -4.98 10.43
CA GLN A 82 -5.11 -6.15 10.44
C GLN A 82 -5.82 -7.39 9.88
N LYS A 83 -7.12 -7.56 10.18
CA LYS A 83 -7.95 -8.65 9.67
C LYS A 83 -7.99 -8.67 8.14
N LEU A 84 -8.25 -7.52 7.52
CA LEU A 84 -8.29 -7.40 6.05
C LEU A 84 -6.92 -7.70 5.44
N ILE A 85 -5.86 -7.12 6.00
CA ILE A 85 -4.48 -7.33 5.51
C ILE A 85 -4.12 -8.82 5.55
N VAL A 86 -4.40 -9.51 6.65
CA VAL A 86 -4.14 -10.95 6.78
C VAL A 86 -4.99 -11.76 5.79
N GLN A 87 -6.25 -11.39 5.60
CA GLN A 87 -7.13 -12.03 4.61
C GLN A 87 -6.57 -11.90 3.19
N LEU A 88 -6.15 -10.70 2.78
CA LEU A 88 -5.58 -10.46 1.46
C LEU A 88 -4.22 -11.14 1.29
N ALA A 89 -3.42 -11.20 2.36
CA ALA A 89 -2.12 -11.86 2.38
C ALA A 89 -2.22 -13.37 2.08
N GLY A 90 -3.34 -14.01 2.42
CA GLY A 90 -3.59 -15.43 2.14
C GLY A 90 -3.73 -15.78 0.65
N HIS A 91 -3.80 -14.79 -0.22
CA HIS A 91 -4.05 -14.95 -1.65
C HIS A 91 -2.95 -14.33 -2.54
N VAL A 92 -1.77 -14.12 -1.99
CA VAL A 92 -0.63 -13.53 -2.70
C VAL A 92 0.66 -14.25 -2.34
N ASP A 93 1.71 -14.04 -3.14
CA ASP A 93 3.03 -14.65 -2.94
C ASP A 93 3.99 -13.75 -2.15
N MET A 94 3.72 -12.44 -2.12
CA MET A 94 4.55 -11.44 -1.45
C MET A 94 3.73 -10.20 -1.11
N ILE A 95 4.12 -9.52 -0.02
CA ILE A 95 3.59 -8.20 0.34
C ILE A 95 4.70 -7.16 0.18
N TYR A 96 4.36 -6.04 -0.46
CA TYR A 96 5.22 -4.87 -0.61
C TYR A 96 4.55 -3.66 0.06
N VAL A 97 5.12 -3.19 1.17
CA VAL A 97 4.56 -2.09 1.96
C VAL A 97 5.28 -0.79 1.62
N CYS A 98 4.55 0.22 1.18
CA CYS A 98 5.08 1.55 0.90
C CYS A 98 5.01 2.44 2.15
N GLY A 99 6.15 2.70 2.77
CA GLY A 99 6.27 3.43 4.03
C GLY A 99 6.42 2.52 5.24
N CYS A 100 6.81 3.08 6.38
CA CYS A 100 7.13 2.30 7.59
C CYS A 100 6.36 2.75 8.83
N PHE A 101 5.87 3.98 8.88
CA PHE A 101 5.28 4.58 10.09
C PHE A 101 3.78 4.86 9.98
N ASN A 102 3.15 4.37 8.91
CA ASN A 102 1.72 4.52 8.69
C ASN A 102 0.97 3.34 9.35
N ASP A 103 -0.30 3.55 9.69
CA ASP A 103 -1.14 2.54 10.33
C ASP A 103 -1.15 1.21 9.58
N TYR A 104 -1.23 1.24 8.26
CA TYR A 104 -1.22 0.03 7.44
C TYR A 104 0.13 -0.71 7.49
N ALA A 105 1.24 0.02 7.54
CA ALA A 105 2.57 -0.59 7.67
C ALA A 105 2.73 -1.24 9.05
N ILE A 106 2.35 -0.53 10.10
CA ILE A 106 2.40 -1.02 11.49
C ILE A 106 1.51 -2.26 11.63
N ASN A 107 0.29 -2.23 11.15
CA ASN A 107 -0.63 -3.37 11.20
C ASN A 107 -0.10 -4.59 10.44
N THR A 108 0.54 -4.38 9.29
CA THR A 108 1.17 -5.44 8.50
C THR A 108 2.35 -6.05 9.26
N LEU A 109 3.23 -5.22 9.80
CA LEU A 109 4.41 -5.68 10.54
C LEU A 109 4.03 -6.41 11.83
N ILE A 110 3.05 -5.91 12.57
CA ILE A 110 2.52 -6.60 13.75
C ILE A 110 1.95 -7.97 13.37
N ALA A 111 1.12 -8.04 12.33
CA ALA A 111 0.56 -9.31 11.86
C ALA A 111 1.64 -10.29 11.42
N ASN A 112 2.70 -9.79 10.77
CA ASN A 112 3.85 -10.60 10.38
C ASN A 112 4.63 -11.12 11.59
N CYS A 113 4.92 -10.26 12.58
CA CYS A 113 5.62 -10.65 13.82
C CYS A 113 4.87 -11.73 14.61
N PHE A 114 3.54 -11.66 14.64
CA PHE A 114 2.71 -12.69 15.27
C PHE A 114 2.45 -13.92 14.39
N GLY A 115 3.15 -14.04 13.27
CA GLY A 115 3.04 -15.20 12.38
C GLY A 115 1.69 -15.36 11.68
N LYS A 116 0.88 -14.30 11.61
CA LYS A 116 -0.41 -14.30 10.90
C LYS A 116 -0.25 -14.17 9.38
N ILE A 117 0.87 -13.61 8.93
CA ILE A 117 1.25 -13.50 7.53
C ILE A 117 2.32 -14.56 7.25
N LYS A 118 2.10 -15.37 6.21
CA LYS A 118 2.97 -16.52 5.87
C LYS A 118 3.84 -16.26 4.64
N VAL A 119 3.65 -15.14 3.99
CA VAL A 119 4.41 -14.75 2.79
C VAL A 119 5.47 -13.70 3.15
N PRO A 120 6.54 -13.56 2.34
CA PRO A 120 7.54 -12.51 2.55
C PRO A 120 6.93 -11.11 2.55
N VAL A 121 7.38 -10.27 3.48
CA VAL A 121 7.00 -8.86 3.58
C VAL A 121 8.22 -8.00 3.33
N VAL A 122 8.15 -7.17 2.30
CA VAL A 122 9.16 -6.18 1.94
C VAL A 122 8.64 -4.79 2.29
N VAL A 123 9.44 -4.00 3.00
CA VAL A 123 9.08 -2.63 3.37
C VAL A 123 9.96 -1.65 2.61
N ALA A 124 9.33 -0.79 1.82
CA ALA A 124 9.99 0.29 1.10
C ALA A 124 9.86 1.59 1.89
N ALA A 125 10.97 2.12 2.36
CA ALA A 125 11.01 3.34 3.17
C ALA A 125 10.61 4.61 2.40
N MET A 126 10.56 4.58 1.07
CA MET A 126 10.14 5.70 0.20
C MET A 126 10.82 7.03 0.51
N GLY A 127 12.12 6.99 0.80
CA GLY A 127 12.91 8.18 1.12
C GLY A 127 12.81 8.68 2.55
N LEU A 128 12.03 8.05 3.43
CA LEU A 128 11.84 8.47 4.83
C LEU A 128 13.14 8.53 5.65
N PHE A 129 14.16 7.81 5.24
CA PHE A 129 15.47 7.79 5.90
C PHE A 129 16.52 8.67 5.19
N SER A 130 16.12 9.48 4.19
CA SER A 130 17.06 10.43 3.59
C SER A 130 17.46 11.51 4.61
N PRO A 131 18.73 11.99 4.60
CA PRO A 131 19.19 12.97 5.58
C PRO A 131 18.33 14.24 5.64
N GLY A 132 17.86 14.73 4.51
CA GLY A 132 16.98 15.89 4.43
C GLY A 132 15.63 15.70 5.11
N VAL A 133 15.01 14.54 4.91
CA VAL A 133 13.72 14.19 5.56
C VAL A 133 13.90 13.98 7.06
N LEU A 134 14.99 13.35 7.47
CA LEU A 134 15.29 13.15 8.89
C LEU A 134 15.51 14.47 9.63
N GLN A 135 16.12 15.47 8.99
CA GLN A 135 16.29 16.80 9.56
C GLN A 135 14.97 17.54 9.72
N ILE A 136 14.08 17.48 8.72
CA ILE A 136 12.77 18.14 8.76
C ILE A 136 11.84 17.50 9.81
N THR A 137 11.93 16.19 10.01
CA THR A 137 11.06 15.45 10.94
C THR A 137 11.63 15.31 12.35
N SER A 138 12.88 15.72 12.60
CA SER A 138 13.53 15.55 13.90
C SER A 138 12.80 16.29 15.02
N LEU A 139 12.26 17.48 14.75
CA LEU A 139 11.43 18.25 15.69
C LEU A 139 10.12 17.54 16.09
N LYS A 140 9.53 16.76 15.20
CA LYS A 140 8.32 15.97 15.49
C LYS A 140 8.65 14.64 16.19
N LYS A 141 9.82 14.07 15.95
CA LYS A 141 10.25 12.79 16.56
C LYS A 141 10.71 12.96 18.00
N ASN A 142 11.30 14.11 18.36
CA ASN A 142 11.71 14.38 19.73
C ASN A 142 10.55 14.58 20.71
N THR A 143 9.31 14.61 20.25
CA THR A 143 8.10 14.70 21.09
C THR A 143 7.51 13.32 21.42
N PHE A 144 8.05 12.22 20.83
CA PHE A 144 7.55 10.86 20.98
C PHE A 144 8.58 9.86 21.54
N ILE A 145 9.67 10.35 22.13
CA ILE A 145 10.64 9.51 22.87
C ILE A 145 10.65 9.94 24.33
#